data_f036d8d892cdd1567237963244117da9
#
_entry.id   f036d8d892cdd1567237963244117da9
#
_cell.length_a   1.000
_cell.length_b   1.000
_cell.length_c   1.000
_cell.angle_alpha   90.00
_cell.angle_beta   90.00
_cell.angle_gamma   90.00
#
_symmetry.space_group_name_H-M   'P 1'
#
loop_
_entity.id
_entity.type
_entity.pdbx_description
1 polymer ?
#
loop_
_entity_poly.entity_id
_entity_poly.type
_entity_poly.pdbx_seq_one_letter_code
_entity_poly.pdbx_strand_id
1 'polypeptide(L)'
;MEAQRQPPPRIENPTLNPDRTLLTLIASLSLIALLLSACDVEPRKSDAELGLNPQQAAGRKVYDTRCADCHFAYSTSNLKGPSLHGLFKKPFMKNGMPANEDRVTDIILLGRAKMPAFQNKLTQQQLDDLMAYLHTL
;
A
#
# COMPACT_ATOMS: atom_id res chain seq x y z
N MET A 1 -35.95 -39.32 -66.84
CA MET A 1 -35.72 -38.94 -65.41
C MET A 1 -34.47 -38.13 -65.35
N GLU A 2 -34.64 -36.85 -65.35
CA GLU A 2 -33.52 -35.83 -65.34
C GLU A 2 -33.23 -35.43 -63.94
N ALA A 3 -32.03 -35.79 -63.42
CA ALA A 3 -31.60 -35.47 -62.07
C ALA A 3 -31.22 -34.00 -61.97
N GLN A 4 -31.99 -33.17 -61.28
CA GLN A 4 -31.69 -31.79 -61.00
C GLN A 4 -30.50 -31.73 -60.06
N ARG A 5 -29.30 -31.30 -60.58
CA ARG A 5 -28.14 -30.98 -59.76
C ARG A 5 -28.36 -29.63 -59.06
N GLN A 6 -28.51 -29.70 -57.78
CA GLN A 6 -28.49 -28.50 -56.94
C GLN A 6 -27.10 -27.83 -56.99
N PRO A 7 -27.02 -26.51 -57.15
CA PRO A 7 -25.72 -25.80 -57.08
C PRO A 7 -25.14 -25.87 -55.69
N PRO A 8 -23.80 -25.87 -55.54
CA PRO A 8 -23.15 -25.90 -54.23
C PRO A 8 -23.48 -24.61 -53.40
N PRO A 9 -23.50 -24.75 -52.06
CA PRO A 9 -23.76 -23.60 -51.19
C PRO A 9 -22.69 -22.53 -51.41
N ARG A 10 -23.13 -21.28 -51.59
CA ARG A 10 -22.24 -20.12 -51.73
C ARG A 10 -21.61 -19.86 -50.35
N ILE A 11 -20.33 -20.04 -50.22
CA ILE A 11 -19.54 -19.63 -49.06
C ILE A 11 -19.51 -18.09 -49.07
N GLU A 12 -20.38 -17.49 -48.29
CA GLU A 12 -20.30 -16.04 -48.03
C GLU A 12 -19.08 -15.77 -47.13
N ASN A 13 -18.04 -15.21 -47.69
CA ASN A 13 -16.94 -14.69 -46.91
C ASN A 13 -17.46 -13.60 -45.98
N PRO A 14 -17.16 -13.64 -44.67
CA PRO A 14 -17.56 -12.56 -43.77
C PRO A 14 -16.84 -11.28 -44.24
N THR A 15 -17.58 -10.38 -44.86
CA THR A 15 -17.08 -9.06 -45.24
C THR A 15 -16.75 -8.34 -43.94
N LEU A 16 -15.45 -8.24 -43.64
CA LEU A 16 -14.91 -7.42 -42.56
C LEU A 16 -15.34 -5.97 -42.84
N ASN A 17 -16.36 -5.54 -42.12
CA ASN A 17 -16.88 -4.18 -42.22
C ASN A 17 -15.85 -3.24 -41.54
N PRO A 18 -15.07 -2.41 -42.31
CA PRO A 18 -13.94 -1.64 -41.77
C PRO A 18 -14.39 -0.71 -40.62
N ASP A 19 -15.62 -0.23 -40.66
CA ASP A 19 -16.17 0.65 -39.61
C ASP A 19 -16.40 -0.09 -38.29
N ARG A 20 -16.80 -1.37 -38.32
CA ARG A 20 -17.00 -2.19 -37.13
C ARG A 20 -15.68 -2.60 -36.50
N THR A 21 -14.68 -2.93 -37.31
CA THR A 21 -13.34 -3.27 -36.78
C THR A 21 -12.67 -2.07 -36.18
N LEU A 22 -12.80 -0.87 -36.77
CA LEU A 22 -12.28 0.37 -36.21
C LEU A 22 -12.95 0.71 -34.87
N LEU A 23 -14.27 0.59 -34.78
CA LEU A 23 -15.02 0.82 -33.54
C LEU A 23 -14.62 -0.14 -32.42
N THR A 24 -14.41 -1.41 -32.72
CA THR A 24 -13.96 -2.40 -31.71
C THR A 24 -12.53 -2.15 -31.23
N LEU A 25 -11.64 -1.71 -32.12
CA LEU A 25 -10.27 -1.33 -31.76
C LEU A 25 -10.25 -0.07 -30.86
N ILE A 26 -11.05 0.93 -31.17
CA ILE A 26 -11.15 2.15 -30.36
C ILE A 26 -11.74 1.80 -28.98
N ALA A 27 -12.78 0.97 -28.91
CA ALA A 27 -13.40 0.56 -27.66
C ALA A 27 -12.44 -0.26 -26.78
N SER A 28 -11.67 -1.16 -27.39
CA SER A 28 -10.66 -1.95 -26.65
C SER A 28 -9.50 -1.08 -26.15
N LEU A 29 -9.02 -0.11 -26.94
CA LEU A 29 -7.97 0.82 -26.53
C LEU A 29 -8.44 1.73 -25.39
N SER A 30 -9.69 2.21 -25.44
CA SER A 30 -10.28 3.01 -24.37
C SER A 30 -10.45 2.21 -23.07
N LEU A 31 -10.84 0.94 -23.16
CA LEU A 31 -10.95 0.07 -21.99
C LEU A 31 -9.58 -0.20 -21.34
N ILE A 32 -8.54 -0.42 -22.14
CA ILE A 32 -7.16 -0.60 -21.65
C ILE A 32 -6.66 0.69 -20.98
N ALA A 33 -6.93 1.86 -21.56
CA ALA A 33 -6.55 3.14 -20.97
C ALA A 33 -7.24 3.38 -19.61
N LEU A 34 -8.53 3.01 -19.47
CA LEU A 34 -9.24 3.08 -18.19
C LEU A 34 -8.66 2.15 -17.12
N LEU A 35 -8.23 0.95 -17.51
CA LEU A 35 -7.63 -0.02 -16.57
C LEU A 35 -6.23 0.41 -16.09
N LEU A 36 -5.47 1.12 -16.92
CA LEU A 36 -4.15 1.65 -16.57
C LEU A 36 -4.23 2.85 -15.62
N SER A 37 -5.34 3.57 -15.59
CA SER A 37 -5.55 4.73 -14.70
C SER A 37 -5.97 4.35 -13.27
N ALA A 38 -6.24 3.07 -13.00
CA ALA A 38 -6.78 2.61 -11.71
C ALA A 38 -5.73 2.38 -10.61
N CYS A 39 -4.43 2.58 -10.90
CA CYS A 39 -3.36 2.50 -9.90
C CYS A 39 -2.87 3.90 -9.55
N ASP A 40 -3.71 4.72 -8.93
CA ASP A 40 -3.27 5.92 -8.23
C ASP A 40 -2.62 5.49 -6.90
N VAL A 41 -1.37 5.01 -7.01
CA VAL A 41 -0.51 4.83 -5.83
C VAL A 41 -0.10 6.24 -5.41
N GLU A 42 -0.77 6.78 -4.39
CA GLU A 42 -0.37 8.07 -3.81
C GLU A 42 1.14 8.02 -3.49
N PRO A 43 1.96 8.87 -4.13
CA PRO A 43 3.41 8.79 -3.96
C PRO A 43 3.75 9.04 -2.50
N ARG A 44 4.50 8.10 -1.91
CA ARG A 44 4.96 8.20 -0.54
C ARG A 44 5.81 9.46 -0.37
N LYS A 45 5.40 10.36 0.54
CA LYS A 45 6.13 11.59 0.83
C LYS A 45 7.59 11.30 1.20
N SER A 46 8.50 12.06 0.63
CA SER A 46 9.93 12.03 0.95
C SER A 46 10.20 12.53 2.38
N ASP A 47 11.39 12.25 2.93
CA ASP A 47 11.79 12.75 4.25
C ASP A 47 11.82 14.27 4.29
N ALA A 48 12.21 14.92 3.18
CA ALA A 48 12.23 16.37 3.06
C ALA A 48 10.82 16.97 3.07
N GLU A 49 9.85 16.37 2.37
CA GLU A 49 8.45 16.79 2.38
C GLU A 49 7.78 16.61 3.74
N LEU A 50 8.27 15.66 4.55
CA LEU A 50 7.82 15.45 5.92
C LEU A 50 8.55 16.34 6.93
N GLY A 51 9.57 17.08 6.50
CA GLY A 51 10.38 17.93 7.36
C GLY A 51 11.21 17.15 8.39
N LEU A 52 11.57 15.89 8.08
CA LEU A 52 12.32 15.05 9.01
C LEU A 52 13.79 15.49 9.09
N ASN A 53 14.29 15.60 10.32
CA ASN A 53 15.73 15.73 10.54
C ASN A 53 16.46 14.39 10.28
N PRO A 54 17.81 14.36 10.23
CA PRO A 54 18.58 13.15 9.93
C PRO A 54 18.28 11.97 10.85
N GLN A 55 18.08 12.21 12.15
CA GLN A 55 17.74 11.17 13.14
C GLN A 55 16.34 10.60 12.87
N GLN A 56 15.35 11.47 12.66
CA GLN A 56 13.99 11.08 12.33
C GLN A 56 13.92 10.31 11.00
N ALA A 57 14.71 10.70 10.00
CA ALA A 57 14.82 9.97 8.74
C ALA A 57 15.46 8.58 8.91
N ALA A 58 16.47 8.46 9.80
CA ALA A 58 17.03 7.17 10.18
C ALA A 58 15.96 6.29 10.89
N GLY A 59 15.21 6.88 11.82
CA GLY A 59 14.10 6.20 12.50
C GLY A 59 12.99 5.75 11.56
N ARG A 60 12.67 6.56 10.55
CA ARG A 60 11.73 6.18 9.49
C ARG A 60 12.19 4.93 8.73
N LYS A 61 13.48 4.78 8.44
CA LYS A 61 14.03 3.56 7.81
C LYS A 61 13.86 2.34 8.70
N VAL A 62 14.04 2.49 10.02
CA VAL A 62 13.76 1.42 10.99
C VAL A 62 12.27 1.06 10.97
N TYR A 63 11.39 2.05 11.05
CA TYR A 63 9.94 1.85 10.95
C TYR A 63 9.57 1.09 9.67
N ASP A 64 10.07 1.52 8.51
CA ASP A 64 9.77 0.92 7.21
C ASP A 64 10.14 -0.55 7.12
N THR A 65 11.27 -0.91 7.72
CA THR A 65 11.81 -2.28 7.64
C THR A 65 11.28 -3.21 8.73
N ARG A 66 10.73 -2.69 9.83
CA ARG A 66 10.38 -3.49 11.01
C ARG A 66 8.93 -3.35 11.47
N CYS A 67 8.27 -2.25 11.14
CA CYS A 67 6.98 -1.88 11.73
C CYS A 67 5.86 -1.72 10.69
N ALA A 68 6.19 -1.24 9.48
CA ALA A 68 5.24 -0.84 8.46
C ALA A 68 4.34 -1.98 7.96
N ASP A 69 4.79 -3.24 8.01
CA ASP A 69 3.98 -4.41 7.64
C ASP A 69 2.76 -4.62 8.57
N CYS A 70 2.81 -4.04 9.77
CA CYS A 70 1.78 -4.21 10.79
C CYS A 70 1.13 -2.90 11.24
N HIS A 71 1.79 -1.77 11.09
CA HIS A 71 1.33 -0.49 11.59
C HIS A 71 1.31 0.59 10.51
N PHE A 72 0.22 1.34 10.40
CA PHE A 72 0.21 2.57 9.61
C PHE A 72 0.80 3.73 10.42
N ALA A 73 1.69 4.53 9.79
CA ALA A 73 2.25 5.75 10.38
C ALA A 73 1.27 6.92 10.34
N TYR A 74 0.66 7.17 9.17
CA TYR A 74 -0.10 8.39 8.89
C TYR A 74 -1.61 8.19 8.80
N SER A 75 -2.09 6.96 8.63
CA SER A 75 -3.53 6.64 8.59
C SER A 75 -4.06 6.39 9.99
N THR A 76 -5.28 6.84 10.26
CA THR A 76 -6.01 6.54 11.50
C THR A 76 -6.55 5.11 11.55
N SER A 77 -6.57 4.41 10.42
CA SER A 77 -7.00 3.01 10.31
C SER A 77 -5.96 2.06 10.91
N ASN A 78 -6.44 0.92 11.41
CA ASN A 78 -5.56 -0.16 11.85
C ASN A 78 -5.17 -1.03 10.64
N LEU A 79 -3.97 -1.65 10.71
CA LEU A 79 -3.56 -2.71 9.80
C LEU A 79 -3.62 -4.05 10.57
N LYS A 80 -2.54 -4.79 10.68
CA LYS A 80 -2.42 -5.97 11.57
C LYS A 80 -2.31 -5.54 13.03
N GLY A 81 -1.70 -4.39 13.27
CA GLY A 81 -1.58 -3.70 14.55
C GLY A 81 -2.31 -2.36 14.55
N PRO A 82 -2.38 -1.68 15.70
CA PRO A 82 -3.01 -0.36 15.81
C PRO A 82 -2.22 0.69 15.00
N SER A 83 -2.95 1.71 14.51
CA SER A 83 -2.35 2.90 13.91
C SER A 83 -1.40 3.60 14.88
N LEU A 84 -0.26 4.09 14.37
CA LEU A 84 0.69 4.92 15.10
C LEU A 84 0.45 6.42 14.90
N HIS A 85 -0.52 6.80 14.06
CA HIS A 85 -0.87 8.20 13.84
C HIS A 85 -1.28 8.90 15.14
N GLY A 86 -0.56 9.95 15.50
CA GLY A 86 -0.77 10.69 16.72
C GLY A 86 -0.44 9.89 17.99
N LEU A 87 0.51 8.95 17.94
CA LEU A 87 0.85 8.07 19.06
C LEU A 87 1.10 8.84 20.36
N PHE A 88 1.94 9.88 20.32
CA PHE A 88 2.30 10.69 21.47
C PHE A 88 1.45 11.97 21.63
N LYS A 89 0.48 12.19 20.74
CA LYS A 89 -0.46 13.34 20.85
C LYS A 89 -1.65 13.07 21.77
N LYS A 90 -1.76 11.84 22.28
CA LYS A 90 -2.84 11.39 23.18
C LYS A 90 -2.25 10.89 24.49
N PRO A 91 -2.91 11.10 25.63
CA PRO A 91 -2.41 10.62 26.92
C PRO A 91 -2.42 9.10 27.03
N PHE A 92 -3.28 8.43 26.26
CA PHE A 92 -3.43 6.96 26.31
C PHE A 92 -3.46 6.37 24.90
N MET A 93 -2.83 5.21 24.75
CA MET A 93 -2.95 4.35 23.57
C MET A 93 -4.35 3.72 23.50
N LYS A 94 -4.72 3.15 22.35
CA LYS A 94 -6.04 2.47 22.16
C LYS A 94 -6.31 1.33 23.15
N ASN A 95 -5.30 0.76 23.76
CA ASN A 95 -5.41 -0.30 24.78
C ASN A 95 -5.52 0.23 26.21
N GLY A 96 -5.69 1.55 26.41
CA GLY A 96 -5.82 2.21 27.71
C GLY A 96 -4.51 2.44 28.47
N MET A 97 -3.37 2.03 27.92
CA MET A 97 -2.06 2.26 28.55
C MET A 97 -1.56 3.67 28.25
N PRO A 98 -0.76 4.31 29.16
CA PRO A 98 -0.15 5.60 28.91
C PRO A 98 0.66 5.60 27.60
N ALA A 99 0.49 6.65 26.80
CA ALA A 99 1.25 6.84 25.55
C ALA A 99 2.50 7.67 25.83
N ASN A 100 3.39 7.16 26.68
CA ASN A 100 4.69 7.77 27.00
C ASN A 100 5.84 6.92 26.42
N GLU A 101 7.04 7.52 26.36
CA GLU A 101 8.23 6.88 25.79
C GLU A 101 8.58 5.57 26.47
N ASP A 102 8.60 5.51 27.81
CA ASP A 102 8.95 4.31 28.56
C ASP A 102 8.04 3.14 28.17
N ARG A 103 6.73 3.40 28.14
CA ARG A 103 5.75 2.36 27.82
C ARG A 103 5.80 1.91 26.38
N VAL A 104 6.03 2.84 25.44
CA VAL A 104 6.19 2.51 24.01
C VAL A 104 7.47 1.73 23.81
N THR A 105 8.57 2.14 24.46
CA THR A 105 9.86 1.41 24.46
C THR A 105 9.71 -0.01 24.98
N ASP A 106 9.06 -0.20 26.13
CA ASP A 106 8.79 -1.54 26.70
C ASP A 106 8.04 -2.42 25.69
N ILE A 107 6.99 -1.89 25.06
CA ILE A 107 6.18 -2.63 24.08
C ILE A 107 7.03 -2.99 22.85
N ILE A 108 7.89 -2.12 22.38
CA ILE A 108 8.80 -2.42 21.26
C ILE A 108 9.80 -3.49 21.65
N LEU A 109 10.46 -3.34 22.79
CA LEU A 109 11.53 -4.25 23.19
C LEU A 109 11.01 -5.63 23.59
N LEU A 110 9.95 -5.68 24.39
CA LEU A 110 9.43 -6.93 24.98
C LEU A 110 8.35 -7.59 24.12
N GLY A 111 7.76 -6.84 23.18
CA GLY A 111 6.61 -7.30 22.41
C GLY A 111 5.32 -7.28 23.24
N ARG A 112 4.19 -7.49 22.58
CA ARG A 112 2.88 -7.61 23.24
C ARG A 112 1.87 -8.32 22.34
N ALA A 113 1.19 -9.31 22.84
CA ALA A 113 0.22 -10.11 22.11
C ALA A 113 0.80 -10.65 20.79
N LYS A 114 0.32 -10.15 19.65
CA LYS A 114 0.83 -10.54 18.32
C LYS A 114 2.05 -9.73 17.86
N MET A 115 2.44 -8.67 18.57
CA MET A 115 3.63 -7.88 18.26
C MET A 115 4.88 -8.60 18.77
N PRO A 116 5.84 -8.91 17.91
CA PRO A 116 7.08 -9.59 18.33
C PRO A 116 7.96 -8.66 19.18
N ALA A 117 8.84 -9.25 19.98
CA ALA A 117 9.89 -8.54 20.71
C ALA A 117 11.03 -8.12 19.78
N PHE A 118 11.57 -6.91 19.99
CA PHE A 118 12.65 -6.35 19.20
C PHE A 118 13.95 -6.09 19.99
N GLN A 119 14.02 -6.43 21.29
CA GLN A 119 15.19 -6.20 22.15
C GLN A 119 16.52 -6.75 21.58
N ASN A 120 16.48 -7.84 20.80
CA ASN A 120 17.66 -8.44 20.16
C ASN A 120 17.70 -8.17 18.64
N LYS A 121 16.86 -7.28 18.14
CA LYS A 121 16.70 -6.99 16.70
C LYS A 121 16.97 -5.52 16.34
N LEU A 122 17.03 -4.67 17.34
CA LEU A 122 17.37 -3.25 17.23
C LEU A 122 18.60 -2.95 18.08
N THR A 123 19.50 -2.13 17.57
CA THR A 123 20.54 -1.50 18.39
C THR A 123 19.91 -0.35 19.19
N GLN A 124 20.58 0.13 20.25
CA GLN A 124 20.13 1.28 21.01
C GLN A 124 19.94 2.50 20.10
N GLN A 125 20.90 2.78 19.21
CA GLN A 125 20.79 3.89 18.25
C GLN A 125 19.56 3.77 17.34
N GLN A 126 19.25 2.56 16.85
CA GLN A 126 18.04 2.33 16.04
C GLN A 126 16.75 2.55 16.83
N LEU A 127 16.74 2.20 18.11
CA LEU A 127 15.60 2.47 18.99
C LEU A 127 15.42 3.98 19.22
N ASP A 128 16.50 4.70 19.51
CA ASP A 128 16.48 6.15 19.72
C ASP A 128 16.02 6.87 18.45
N ASP A 129 16.53 6.48 17.29
CA ASP A 129 16.12 7.01 15.98
C ASP A 129 14.65 6.72 15.71
N LEU A 130 14.20 5.50 15.97
CA LEU A 130 12.79 5.09 15.82
C LEU A 130 11.89 5.95 16.72
N MET A 131 12.24 6.14 17.98
CA MET A 131 11.48 6.99 18.90
C MET A 131 11.40 8.43 18.41
N ALA A 132 12.52 9.00 17.93
CA ALA A 132 12.54 10.33 17.32
C ALA A 132 11.58 10.44 16.11
N TYR A 133 11.49 9.39 15.29
CA TYR A 133 10.52 9.34 14.20
C TYR A 133 9.07 9.21 14.70
N LEU A 134 8.80 8.34 15.67
CA LEU A 134 7.45 8.12 16.20
C LEU A 134 6.86 9.41 16.81
N HIS A 135 7.67 10.31 17.33
CA HIS A 135 7.24 11.62 17.81
C HIS A 135 6.77 12.56 16.69
N THR A 136 7.06 12.29 15.45
CA THR A 136 6.60 13.09 14.30
C THR A 136 5.19 12.74 13.84
N LEU A 137 4.65 11.60 14.26
CA LEU A 137 3.38 11.05 13.78
C LEU A 137 2.11 11.69 14.34
#